data_1b48f6716dba16ca63a4e2524438bbcd
#
_entry.id   1b48f6716dba16ca63a4e2524438bbcd
#
_cell.length_a   1.000
_cell.length_b   1.000
_cell.length_c   1.000
_cell.angle_alpha   90.00
_cell.angle_beta   90.00
_cell.angle_gamma   90.00
#
_symmetry.space_group_name_H-M   'P 1'
#
loop_
_entity.id
_entity.type
_entity.pdbx_description
1 polymer ?
#
loop_
_entity_poly.entity_id
_entity_poly.type
_entity_poly.pdbx_seq_one_letter_code
_entity_poly.pdbx_strand_id
1 'polypeptide(L)'
;MAGVFDTSTAIYLSMLFPAIGVVLNLLLRDQANLRDTMTFGIAFGTFLSVLCILANEGSGTSDTFVAFSIMPGLEIAFNVEPLGLLFAVLASGLWMVTHLYGIGYMRGNNEKDHARFFACFSFAIFSVMGIAFSANMFTLFLFYEALTVSTYPLVAHKGTADAIKGARTYLAILMGSSICIQMVAIIWTYAITGTLDFTTGGILEGQISHMMAAILLALYAFGIGKAALMPFHRWLPAAMVAPTPVSALLHAVAVVKAGVFTMLKVGIYIFGIDFLAETGASDWLIWLAAYSIIAASVVAMTKDNLKARLAYSTISQLSYITLGVALATSMGVMGGGLHMVTHAMGKITLFMCAGSIYVVTHK
;
A
#
# COMPACT_ATOMS: atom_id res chain seq x y z
N MET A 1 -2.77 -23.66 19.78
CA MET A 1 -3.44 -22.69 20.67
C MET A 1 -4.61 -22.15 19.90
N ALA A 2 -5.86 -22.47 20.28
CA ALA A 2 -7.01 -21.80 19.70
C ALA A 2 -6.84 -20.30 20.00
N GLY A 3 -7.02 -19.45 18.97
CA GLY A 3 -6.81 -18.02 19.08
C GLY A 3 -7.70 -17.42 20.16
N VAL A 4 -7.20 -16.40 20.86
CA VAL A 4 -7.92 -15.69 21.93
C VAL A 4 -9.18 -15.02 21.38
N PHE A 5 -9.21 -14.72 20.07
CA PHE A 5 -10.33 -14.13 19.35
C PHE A 5 -10.59 -14.92 18.06
N ASP A 6 -11.82 -14.94 17.59
CA ASP A 6 -12.17 -15.41 16.25
C ASP A 6 -11.56 -14.48 15.17
N THR A 7 -11.43 -14.97 13.97
CA THR A 7 -10.75 -14.25 12.86
C THR A 7 -11.44 -12.93 12.52
N SER A 8 -12.77 -12.89 12.51
CA SER A 8 -13.53 -11.66 12.23
C SER A 8 -13.30 -10.59 13.31
N THR A 9 -13.34 -10.97 14.59
CA THR A 9 -13.01 -10.06 15.71
C THR A 9 -11.57 -9.54 15.59
N ALA A 10 -10.59 -10.39 15.22
CA ALA A 10 -9.22 -9.98 15.07
C ALA A 10 -9.01 -9.00 13.88
N ILE A 11 -9.74 -9.17 12.76
CA ILE A 11 -9.78 -8.20 11.66
C ILE A 11 -10.32 -6.85 12.16
N TYR A 12 -11.44 -6.84 12.87
CA TYR A 12 -11.99 -5.62 13.46
C TYR A 12 -10.99 -4.91 14.36
N LEU A 13 -10.35 -5.64 15.27
CA LEU A 13 -9.37 -5.08 16.19
C LEU A 13 -8.17 -4.50 15.45
N SER A 14 -7.70 -5.16 14.38
CA SER A 14 -6.58 -4.68 13.56
C SER A 14 -6.87 -3.34 12.89
N MET A 15 -8.14 -3.05 12.59
CA MET A 15 -8.60 -1.76 12.03
C MET A 15 -8.99 -0.77 13.14
N LEU A 16 -9.64 -1.24 14.20
CA LEU A 16 -10.13 -0.38 15.30
C LEU A 16 -8.99 0.29 16.05
N PHE A 17 -7.90 -0.43 16.34
CA PHE A 17 -6.76 0.15 17.03
C PHE A 17 -6.17 1.36 16.30
N PRO A 18 -5.81 1.32 15.00
CA PRO A 18 -5.35 2.51 14.30
C PRO A 18 -6.39 3.62 14.25
N ALA A 19 -7.70 3.29 14.13
CA ALA A 19 -8.77 4.29 14.16
C ALA A 19 -8.84 5.01 15.51
N ILE A 20 -8.74 4.29 16.63
CA ILE A 20 -8.60 4.88 17.98
C ILE A 20 -7.34 5.75 18.03
N GLY A 21 -6.24 5.31 17.41
CA GLY A 21 -5.00 6.06 17.32
C GLY A 21 -5.17 7.45 16.69
N VAL A 22 -6.02 7.59 15.68
CA VAL A 22 -6.33 8.89 15.09
C VAL A 22 -6.91 9.84 16.15
N VAL A 23 -7.93 9.38 16.87
CA VAL A 23 -8.64 10.19 17.88
C VAL A 23 -7.72 10.54 19.05
N LEU A 24 -7.00 9.55 19.59
CA LEU A 24 -6.10 9.75 20.73
C LEU A 24 -4.96 10.72 20.40
N ASN A 25 -4.37 10.65 19.20
CA ASN A 25 -3.33 11.60 18.82
C ASN A 25 -3.83 13.05 18.80
N LEU A 26 -5.08 13.29 18.41
CA LEU A 26 -5.67 14.63 18.41
C LEU A 26 -6.07 15.09 19.82
N LEU A 27 -6.64 14.21 20.65
CA LEU A 27 -7.04 14.53 22.03
C LEU A 27 -5.82 14.79 22.94
N LEU A 28 -4.75 14.04 22.76
CA LEU A 28 -3.52 14.14 23.57
C LEU A 28 -2.48 15.10 22.96
N ARG A 29 -2.91 16.06 22.14
CA ARG A 29 -1.98 16.96 21.40
C ARG A 29 -0.97 17.66 22.30
N ASP A 30 -1.38 18.06 23.51
CA ASP A 30 -0.57 18.82 24.44
C ASP A 30 0.23 17.93 25.41
N GLN A 31 -0.01 16.60 25.41
CA GLN A 31 0.64 15.62 26.27
C GLN A 31 1.57 14.70 25.47
N ALA A 32 2.67 15.24 24.96
CA ALA A 32 3.52 14.56 23.99
C ALA A 32 3.96 13.14 24.41
N ASN A 33 4.42 12.96 25.66
CA ASN A 33 4.89 11.65 26.13
C ASN A 33 3.74 10.62 26.23
N LEU A 34 2.60 11.04 26.77
CA LEU A 34 1.42 10.14 26.90
C LEU A 34 0.90 9.76 25.51
N ARG A 35 0.77 10.74 24.61
CA ARG A 35 0.37 10.51 23.21
C ARG A 35 1.29 9.48 22.54
N ASP A 36 2.61 9.70 22.61
CA ASP A 36 3.58 8.84 21.93
C ASP A 36 3.57 7.41 22.50
N THR A 37 3.44 7.26 23.84
CA THR A 37 3.33 5.96 24.48
C THR A 37 2.05 5.24 24.12
N MET A 38 0.90 5.95 24.16
CA MET A 38 -0.40 5.37 23.79
C MET A 38 -0.44 4.95 22.33
N THR A 39 0.12 5.76 21.42
CA THR A 39 0.19 5.41 19.99
C THR A 39 1.08 4.18 19.76
N PHE A 40 2.17 4.02 20.53
CA PHE A 40 2.98 2.80 20.46
C PHE A 40 2.19 1.58 20.97
N GLY A 41 1.44 1.71 22.05
CA GLY A 41 0.55 0.65 22.55
C GLY A 41 -0.51 0.24 21.53
N ILE A 42 -1.07 1.22 20.80
CA ILE A 42 -2.01 0.99 19.70
C ILE A 42 -1.34 0.24 18.54
N ALA A 43 -0.13 0.65 18.14
CA ALA A 43 0.62 -0.04 17.10
C ALA A 43 0.92 -1.49 17.49
N PHE A 44 1.32 -1.72 18.74
CA PHE A 44 1.52 -3.06 19.29
C PHE A 44 0.23 -3.89 19.33
N GLY A 45 -0.90 -3.30 19.76
CA GLY A 45 -2.22 -3.95 19.72
C GLY A 45 -2.65 -4.34 18.30
N THR A 46 -2.43 -3.45 17.32
CA THR A 46 -2.67 -3.76 15.90
C THR A 46 -1.85 -4.96 15.44
N PHE A 47 -0.55 -4.97 15.76
CA PHE A 47 0.32 -6.07 15.39
C PHE A 47 -0.08 -7.40 16.04
N LEU A 48 -0.44 -7.37 17.35
CA LEU A 48 -0.94 -8.55 18.06
C LEU A 48 -2.23 -9.09 17.42
N SER A 49 -3.17 -8.19 17.04
CA SER A 49 -4.41 -8.61 16.36
C SER A 49 -4.10 -9.33 15.04
N VAL A 50 -3.14 -8.83 14.26
CA VAL A 50 -2.70 -9.47 13.01
C VAL A 50 -2.00 -10.80 13.28
N LEU A 51 -1.21 -10.92 14.35
CA LEU A 51 -0.61 -12.20 14.76
C LEU A 51 -1.68 -13.22 15.23
N CYS A 52 -2.77 -12.77 15.86
CA CYS A 52 -3.90 -13.64 16.18
C CYS A 52 -4.55 -14.19 14.90
N ILE A 53 -4.73 -13.36 13.86
CA ILE A 53 -5.22 -13.83 12.56
C ILE A 53 -4.28 -14.90 11.98
N LEU A 54 -2.97 -14.63 11.97
CA LEU A 54 -1.97 -15.60 11.50
C LEU A 54 -2.01 -16.93 12.24
N ALA A 55 -2.25 -16.89 13.57
CA ALA A 55 -2.37 -18.10 14.39
C ALA A 55 -3.66 -18.88 14.09
N ASN A 56 -4.74 -18.20 13.69
CA ASN A 56 -6.02 -18.82 13.38
C ASN A 56 -6.09 -19.41 11.96
N GLU A 57 -5.29 -18.90 11.00
CA GLU A 57 -5.25 -19.40 9.61
C GLU A 57 -4.98 -20.92 9.53
N GLY A 58 -4.28 -21.50 10.49
CA GLY A 58 -4.08 -22.95 10.58
C GLY A 58 -5.36 -23.74 10.90
N SER A 59 -6.47 -23.10 11.26
CA SER A 59 -7.76 -23.74 11.59
C SER A 59 -8.73 -23.86 10.40
N GLY A 60 -8.41 -23.31 9.23
CA GLY A 60 -9.11 -23.55 7.97
C GLY A 60 -10.47 -22.88 7.79
N THR A 61 -10.84 -21.90 8.62
CA THR A 61 -12.09 -21.15 8.50
C THR A 61 -11.82 -19.68 8.17
N SER A 62 -11.76 -19.37 6.89
CA SER A 62 -11.70 -17.99 6.39
C SER A 62 -13.08 -17.63 5.82
N ASP A 63 -14.04 -17.37 6.69
CA ASP A 63 -15.34 -16.87 6.27
C ASP A 63 -15.24 -15.39 5.86
N THR A 64 -15.83 -15.05 4.72
CA THR A 64 -15.93 -13.66 4.27
C THR A 64 -16.88 -12.91 5.19
N PHE A 65 -16.39 -11.82 5.77
CA PHE A 65 -17.16 -10.95 6.63
C PHE A 65 -17.67 -9.74 5.84
N VAL A 66 -18.99 -9.62 5.70
CA VAL A 66 -19.66 -8.47 5.07
C VAL A 66 -19.98 -7.44 6.15
N ALA A 67 -19.32 -6.27 6.06
CA ALA A 67 -19.58 -5.15 6.97
C ALA A 67 -20.80 -4.33 6.53
N PHE A 68 -20.99 -4.14 5.23
CA PHE A 68 -22.10 -3.37 4.68
C PHE A 68 -22.36 -3.78 3.21
N SER A 69 -23.62 -4.04 2.88
CA SER A 69 -24.08 -4.31 1.51
C SER A 69 -24.71 -3.06 0.92
N ILE A 70 -24.20 -2.58 -0.22
CA ILE A 70 -24.68 -1.41 -0.94
C ILE A 70 -25.76 -1.84 -1.93
N MET A 71 -25.45 -2.85 -2.74
CA MET A 71 -26.34 -3.48 -3.71
C MET A 71 -25.84 -4.92 -3.98
N PRO A 72 -26.65 -5.78 -4.58
CA PRO A 72 -26.21 -7.14 -4.94
C PRO A 72 -24.89 -7.11 -5.73
N GLY A 73 -23.88 -7.85 -5.27
CA GLY A 73 -22.56 -7.92 -5.89
C GLY A 73 -21.65 -6.71 -5.62
N LEU A 74 -22.06 -5.75 -4.76
CA LEU A 74 -21.27 -4.60 -4.36
C LEU A 74 -21.32 -4.41 -2.84
N GLU A 75 -20.35 -4.95 -2.16
CA GLU A 75 -20.30 -5.01 -0.70
C GLU A 75 -18.98 -4.48 -0.16
N ILE A 76 -19.02 -3.91 1.05
CA ILE A 76 -17.83 -3.68 1.86
C ILE A 76 -17.60 -4.95 2.66
N ALA A 77 -16.67 -5.77 2.21
CA ALA A 77 -16.41 -7.08 2.76
C ALA A 77 -14.93 -7.32 2.99
N PHE A 78 -14.63 -8.10 4.02
CA PHE A 78 -13.27 -8.45 4.43
C PHE A 78 -13.10 -9.97 4.48
N ASN A 79 -11.91 -10.41 4.11
CA ASN A 79 -11.50 -11.80 4.12
C ASN A 79 -10.00 -11.88 4.44
N VAL A 80 -9.57 -13.02 4.95
CA VAL A 80 -8.15 -13.30 5.15
C VAL A 80 -7.64 -14.16 3.99
N GLU A 81 -6.59 -13.67 3.35
CA GLU A 81 -5.86 -14.38 2.30
C GLU A 81 -4.37 -14.35 2.62
N PRO A 82 -3.59 -15.34 2.16
CA PRO A 82 -2.16 -15.39 2.45
C PRO A 82 -1.41 -14.12 2.05
N LEU A 83 -1.72 -13.55 0.88
CA LEU A 83 -1.10 -12.31 0.39
C LEU A 83 -1.50 -11.10 1.25
N GLY A 84 -2.78 -11.01 1.63
CA GLY A 84 -3.30 -9.95 2.51
C GLY A 84 -2.68 -10.02 3.91
N LEU A 85 -2.61 -11.23 4.47
CA LEU A 85 -1.98 -11.47 5.77
C LEU A 85 -0.50 -11.12 5.76
N LEU A 86 0.24 -11.50 4.71
CA LEU A 86 1.63 -11.13 4.52
C LEU A 86 1.82 -9.60 4.55
N PHE A 87 0.95 -8.87 3.84
CA PHE A 87 1.00 -7.41 3.81
C PHE A 87 0.63 -6.79 5.16
N ALA A 88 -0.39 -7.32 5.85
CA ALA A 88 -0.81 -6.84 7.16
C ALA A 88 0.27 -7.03 8.24
N VAL A 89 0.91 -8.21 8.30
CA VAL A 89 2.04 -8.49 9.22
C VAL A 89 3.19 -7.52 8.96
N LEU A 90 3.55 -7.34 7.69
CA LEU A 90 4.63 -6.44 7.29
C LEU A 90 4.34 -4.99 7.72
N ALA A 91 3.16 -4.48 7.39
CA ALA A 91 2.81 -3.09 7.64
C ALA A 91 2.65 -2.78 9.13
N SER A 92 1.96 -3.64 9.89
CA SER A 92 1.74 -3.46 11.34
C SER A 92 3.03 -3.61 12.14
N GLY A 93 3.87 -4.58 11.81
CA GLY A 93 5.17 -4.78 12.45
C GLY A 93 6.14 -3.62 12.21
N LEU A 94 6.24 -3.16 10.96
CA LEU A 94 7.11 -2.04 10.63
C LEU A 94 6.57 -0.69 11.14
N TRP A 95 5.26 -0.58 11.40
CA TRP A 95 4.70 0.62 12.03
C TRP A 95 5.26 0.85 13.43
N MET A 96 5.38 -0.18 14.27
CA MET A 96 5.96 -0.05 15.61
C MET A 96 7.37 0.54 15.56
N VAL A 97 8.23 -0.02 14.71
CA VAL A 97 9.62 0.43 14.55
C VAL A 97 9.66 1.86 14.04
N THR A 98 8.81 2.19 13.05
CA THR A 98 8.77 3.52 12.46
C THR A 98 8.17 4.55 13.41
N HIS A 99 7.25 4.17 14.27
CA HIS A 99 6.70 5.07 15.28
C HIS A 99 7.79 5.50 16.27
N LEU A 100 8.56 4.55 16.80
CA LEU A 100 9.72 4.86 17.68
C LEU A 100 10.75 5.76 16.99
N TYR A 101 11.12 5.41 15.75
CA TYR A 101 12.01 6.25 14.95
C TYR A 101 11.41 7.65 14.71
N GLY A 102 10.10 7.72 14.42
CA GLY A 102 9.37 8.96 14.16
C GLY A 102 9.37 9.90 15.35
N ILE A 103 9.21 9.39 16.59
CA ILE A 103 9.31 10.19 17.82
C ILE A 103 10.70 10.85 17.89
N GLY A 104 11.76 10.07 17.72
CA GLY A 104 13.14 10.58 17.76
C GLY A 104 13.41 11.61 16.68
N TYR A 105 12.98 11.33 15.43
CA TYR A 105 13.17 12.21 14.28
C TYR A 105 12.44 13.55 14.46
N MET A 106 11.14 13.51 14.81
CA MET A 106 10.30 14.70 14.94
C MET A 106 10.78 15.61 16.07
N ARG A 107 11.20 15.02 17.22
CA ARG A 107 11.75 15.77 18.35
C ARG A 107 13.15 16.30 18.03
N GLY A 108 14.01 15.50 17.41
CA GLY A 108 15.39 15.90 17.05
C GLY A 108 15.48 17.03 16.04
N ASN A 109 14.52 17.10 15.10
CA ASN A 109 14.42 18.19 14.11
C ASN A 109 13.53 19.36 14.56
N ASN A 110 12.96 19.36 15.78
CA ASN A 110 12.00 20.35 16.24
C ASN A 110 10.85 20.58 15.25
N GLU A 111 10.35 19.49 14.62
CA GLU A 111 9.20 19.54 13.71
C GLU A 111 7.95 19.98 14.48
N LYS A 112 7.01 20.62 13.80
CA LYS A 112 5.77 21.12 14.41
C LYS A 112 4.65 20.11 14.23
N ASP A 113 3.51 20.32 14.92
CA ASP A 113 2.24 19.59 14.71
C ASP A 113 2.37 18.05 14.78
N HIS A 114 3.09 17.52 15.77
CA HIS A 114 3.26 16.08 15.97
C HIS A 114 1.92 15.34 16.08
N ALA A 115 0.92 15.94 16.74
CA ALA A 115 -0.41 15.33 16.92
C ALA A 115 -1.09 15.04 15.56
N ARG A 116 -1.13 16.04 14.67
CA ARG A 116 -1.65 15.89 13.30
C ARG A 116 -0.84 14.85 12.53
N PHE A 117 0.48 14.88 12.67
CA PHE A 117 1.38 13.94 12.00
C PHE A 117 1.06 12.49 12.36
N PHE A 118 1.04 12.16 13.67
CA PHE A 118 0.77 10.79 14.11
C PHE A 118 -0.70 10.38 13.92
N ALA A 119 -1.66 11.31 13.95
CA ALA A 119 -3.06 11.03 13.60
C ALA A 119 -3.21 10.60 12.14
N CYS A 120 -2.62 11.36 11.20
CA CYS A 120 -2.64 11.00 9.78
C CYS A 120 -1.86 9.68 9.52
N PHE A 121 -0.81 9.43 10.29
CA PHE A 121 -0.05 8.19 10.22
C PHE A 121 -0.88 6.98 10.64
N SER A 122 -1.61 7.11 11.78
CA SER A 122 -2.54 6.07 12.26
C SER A 122 -3.67 5.83 11.25
N PHE A 123 -4.23 6.89 10.64
CA PHE A 123 -5.26 6.75 9.60
C PHE A 123 -4.74 6.07 8.34
N ALA A 124 -3.48 6.31 7.97
CA ALA A 124 -2.85 5.58 6.87
C ALA A 124 -2.75 4.08 7.16
N ILE A 125 -2.38 3.68 8.38
CA ILE A 125 -2.32 2.27 8.78
C ILE A 125 -3.71 1.64 8.84
N PHE A 126 -4.73 2.34 9.35
CA PHE A 126 -6.13 1.91 9.26
C PHE A 126 -6.50 1.57 7.81
N SER A 127 -6.17 2.46 6.87
CA SER A 127 -6.44 2.24 5.45
C SER A 127 -5.66 1.04 4.89
N VAL A 128 -4.42 0.83 5.32
CA VAL A 128 -3.61 -0.33 4.90
C VAL A 128 -4.21 -1.64 5.41
N MET A 129 -4.71 -1.69 6.64
CA MET A 129 -5.40 -2.90 7.15
C MET A 129 -6.66 -3.18 6.33
N GLY A 130 -7.45 -2.13 5.99
CA GLY A 130 -8.61 -2.28 5.11
C GLY A 130 -8.25 -2.79 3.70
N ILE A 131 -7.13 -2.34 3.12
CA ILE A 131 -6.61 -2.86 1.83
C ILE A 131 -6.20 -4.33 1.97
N ALA A 132 -5.45 -4.65 3.03
CA ALA A 132 -4.89 -5.98 3.22
C ALA A 132 -5.95 -7.07 3.36
N PHE A 133 -7.04 -6.77 4.08
CA PHE A 133 -8.13 -7.71 4.34
C PHE A 133 -9.34 -7.54 3.40
N SER A 134 -9.26 -6.71 2.36
CA SER A 134 -10.37 -6.54 1.41
C SER A 134 -10.72 -7.85 0.70
N ALA A 135 -12.01 -8.22 0.70
CA ALA A 135 -12.53 -9.41 0.04
C ALA A 135 -12.86 -9.18 -1.45
N ASN A 136 -12.97 -7.92 -1.87
CA ASN A 136 -13.30 -7.54 -3.24
C ASN A 136 -12.60 -6.26 -3.67
N MET A 137 -12.61 -6.01 -4.99
CA MET A 137 -11.92 -4.86 -5.58
C MET A 137 -12.53 -3.53 -5.18
N PHE A 138 -13.84 -3.48 -4.86
CA PHE A 138 -14.52 -2.26 -4.42
C PHE A 138 -14.06 -1.86 -3.01
N THR A 139 -14.07 -2.78 -2.04
CA THR A 139 -13.55 -2.55 -0.69
C THR A 139 -12.10 -2.11 -0.74
N LEU A 140 -11.27 -2.81 -1.53
CA LEU A 140 -9.88 -2.43 -1.73
C LEU A 140 -9.77 -0.99 -2.23
N PHE A 141 -10.53 -0.61 -3.25
CA PHE A 141 -10.49 0.73 -3.84
C PHE A 141 -10.86 1.83 -2.84
N LEU A 142 -11.88 1.62 -2.00
CA LEU A 142 -12.26 2.60 -0.96
C LEU A 142 -11.11 2.89 0.01
N PHE A 143 -10.48 1.85 0.54
CA PHE A 143 -9.35 2.02 1.46
C PHE A 143 -8.08 2.49 0.74
N TYR A 144 -7.92 2.16 -0.53
CA TYR A 144 -6.86 2.67 -1.37
C TYR A 144 -6.95 4.20 -1.53
N GLU A 145 -8.15 4.75 -1.73
CA GLU A 145 -8.34 6.20 -1.78
C GLU A 145 -8.23 6.86 -0.40
N ALA A 146 -8.76 6.23 0.65
CA ALA A 146 -8.56 6.70 2.03
C ALA A 146 -7.07 6.83 2.38
N LEU A 147 -6.24 5.89 1.93
CA LEU A 147 -4.78 5.96 2.07
C LEU A 147 -4.19 7.16 1.32
N THR A 148 -4.65 7.48 0.11
CA THR A 148 -4.18 8.65 -0.66
C THR A 148 -4.48 9.94 0.09
N VAL A 149 -5.71 10.09 0.58
CA VAL A 149 -6.15 11.29 1.30
C VAL A 149 -5.41 11.46 2.63
N SER A 150 -5.23 10.37 3.40
CA SER A 150 -4.54 10.40 4.70
C SER A 150 -3.09 10.84 4.60
N THR A 151 -2.44 10.52 3.49
CA THR A 151 -1.00 10.78 3.29
C THR A 151 -0.70 12.15 2.68
N TYR A 152 -1.69 12.81 2.08
CA TYR A 152 -1.53 14.17 1.55
C TYR A 152 -1.05 15.18 2.61
N PRO A 153 -1.66 15.29 3.82
CA PRO A 153 -1.18 16.18 4.87
C PRO A 153 0.23 15.84 5.37
N LEU A 154 0.63 14.58 5.27
CA LEU A 154 1.97 14.13 5.67
C LEU A 154 3.04 14.59 4.67
N VAL A 155 2.73 14.56 3.37
CA VAL A 155 3.64 15.09 2.34
C VAL A 155 3.75 16.61 2.44
N ALA A 156 2.63 17.30 2.70
CA ALA A 156 2.58 18.75 2.88
C ALA A 156 3.05 19.23 4.26
N HIS A 157 3.48 18.33 5.17
CA HIS A 157 3.67 18.60 6.60
C HIS A 157 4.50 19.85 6.92
N LYS A 158 5.59 20.07 6.21
CA LYS A 158 6.50 21.23 6.41
C LYS A 158 5.87 22.59 6.02
N GLY A 159 4.79 22.60 5.24
CA GLY A 159 4.10 23.82 4.81
C GLY A 159 4.90 24.73 3.87
N THR A 160 6.10 24.33 3.44
CA THR A 160 6.90 25.10 2.47
C THR A 160 6.30 25.04 1.07
N ALA A 161 6.63 26.01 0.21
CA ALA A 161 6.15 26.05 -1.17
C ALA A 161 6.47 24.73 -1.92
N ASP A 162 7.67 24.18 -1.70
CA ASP A 162 8.10 22.91 -2.30
C ASP A 162 7.30 21.73 -1.74
N ALA A 163 7.03 21.70 -0.42
CA ALA A 163 6.21 20.66 0.20
C ALA A 163 4.78 20.67 -0.34
N ILE A 164 4.18 21.86 -0.48
CA ILE A 164 2.83 22.02 -1.05
C ILE A 164 2.81 21.60 -2.53
N LYS A 165 3.82 22.02 -3.32
CA LYS A 165 3.95 21.63 -4.73
C LYS A 165 4.12 20.11 -4.87
N GLY A 166 4.99 19.50 -4.05
CA GLY A 166 5.19 18.05 -4.02
C GLY A 166 3.90 17.30 -3.66
N ALA A 167 3.18 17.77 -2.63
CA ALA A 167 1.91 17.19 -2.20
C ALA A 167 0.81 17.31 -3.28
N ARG A 168 0.72 18.44 -3.98
CA ARG A 168 -0.21 18.60 -5.11
C ARG A 168 0.12 17.65 -6.25
N THR A 169 1.40 17.49 -6.61
CA THR A 169 1.83 16.53 -7.64
C THR A 169 1.51 15.11 -7.22
N TYR A 170 1.76 14.77 -5.95
CA TYR A 170 1.39 13.50 -5.34
C TYR A 170 -0.10 13.21 -5.50
N LEU A 171 -0.95 14.13 -5.03
CA LEU A 171 -2.40 13.95 -5.04
C LEU A 171 -2.95 13.90 -6.47
N ALA A 172 -2.52 14.82 -7.35
CA ALA A 172 -3.00 14.90 -8.73
C ALA A 172 -2.71 13.62 -9.53
N ILE A 173 -1.52 13.04 -9.38
CA ILE A 173 -1.17 11.80 -10.10
C ILE A 173 -1.92 10.61 -9.50
N LEU A 174 -1.93 10.45 -8.17
CA LEU A 174 -2.54 9.27 -7.54
C LEU A 174 -4.07 9.28 -7.66
N MET A 175 -4.74 10.39 -7.30
CA MET A 175 -6.20 10.51 -7.45
C MET A 175 -6.62 10.54 -8.92
N GLY A 176 -5.83 11.21 -9.78
CA GLY A 176 -6.11 11.26 -11.21
C GLY A 176 -6.04 9.89 -11.87
N SER A 177 -5.00 9.10 -11.57
CA SER A 177 -4.88 7.74 -12.12
C SER A 177 -5.96 6.81 -11.57
N SER A 178 -6.24 6.84 -10.26
CA SER A 178 -7.20 5.93 -9.65
C SER A 178 -8.65 6.27 -10.04
N ILE A 179 -9.05 7.53 -10.00
CA ILE A 179 -10.43 7.92 -10.33
C ILE A 179 -10.68 7.87 -11.84
N CYS A 180 -9.74 8.38 -12.68
CA CYS A 180 -9.99 8.47 -14.12
C CYS A 180 -9.67 7.16 -14.87
N ILE A 181 -8.83 6.26 -14.31
CA ILE A 181 -8.40 5.06 -15.02
C ILE A 181 -8.78 3.80 -14.25
N GLN A 182 -8.37 3.67 -12.97
CA GLN A 182 -8.66 2.45 -12.20
C GLN A 182 -10.15 2.26 -11.94
N MET A 183 -10.87 3.33 -11.60
CA MET A 183 -12.33 3.24 -11.40
C MET A 183 -13.05 2.81 -12.68
N VAL A 184 -12.62 3.28 -13.85
CA VAL A 184 -13.15 2.82 -15.14
C VAL A 184 -12.93 1.32 -15.33
N ALA A 185 -11.73 0.82 -14.98
CA ALA A 185 -11.44 -0.61 -15.03
C ALA A 185 -12.34 -1.40 -14.08
N ILE A 186 -12.57 -0.91 -12.86
CA ILE A 186 -13.45 -1.55 -11.86
C ILE A 186 -14.89 -1.60 -12.35
N ILE A 187 -15.42 -0.47 -12.86
CA ILE A 187 -16.79 -0.41 -13.42
C ILE A 187 -16.93 -1.35 -14.60
N TRP A 188 -15.93 -1.38 -15.49
CA TRP A 188 -15.96 -2.27 -16.65
C TRP A 188 -15.91 -3.76 -16.22
N THR A 189 -15.05 -4.10 -15.25
CA THR A 189 -15.02 -5.45 -14.67
C THR A 189 -16.40 -5.84 -14.12
N TYR A 190 -17.01 -4.98 -13.29
CA TYR A 190 -18.34 -5.24 -12.73
C TYR A 190 -19.43 -5.37 -13.81
N ALA A 191 -19.39 -4.55 -14.85
CA ALA A 191 -20.36 -4.61 -15.95
C ALA A 191 -20.29 -5.93 -16.75
N ILE A 192 -19.10 -6.56 -16.80
CA ILE A 192 -18.90 -7.83 -17.49
C ILE A 192 -19.29 -9.01 -16.60
N THR A 193 -18.83 -9.03 -15.35
CA THR A 193 -18.87 -10.21 -14.47
C THR A 193 -20.02 -10.19 -13.48
N GLY A 194 -20.63 -9.01 -13.21
CA GLY A 194 -21.63 -8.81 -12.16
C GLY A 194 -21.08 -8.87 -10.73
N THR A 195 -19.79 -9.10 -10.55
CA THR A 195 -19.11 -9.16 -9.24
C THR A 195 -17.73 -8.51 -9.29
N LEU A 196 -17.20 -8.18 -8.11
CA LEU A 196 -15.82 -7.69 -7.93
C LEU A 196 -15.06 -8.54 -6.90
N ASP A 197 -15.60 -9.70 -6.53
CA ASP A 197 -15.04 -10.56 -5.49
C ASP A 197 -13.72 -11.18 -5.94
N PHE A 198 -12.80 -11.29 -5.01
CA PHE A 198 -11.52 -11.93 -5.25
C PHE A 198 -11.68 -13.45 -5.24
N THR A 199 -11.68 -14.05 -6.43
CA THR A 199 -11.89 -15.47 -6.62
C THR A 199 -10.61 -16.13 -7.14
N THR A 200 -10.24 -17.26 -6.55
CA THR A 200 -9.10 -18.05 -7.02
C THR A 200 -9.33 -18.49 -8.48
N GLY A 201 -8.35 -18.23 -9.34
CA GLY A 201 -8.46 -18.51 -10.78
C GLY A 201 -8.93 -17.31 -11.61
N GLY A 202 -9.43 -16.24 -10.95
CA GLY A 202 -9.95 -15.05 -11.64
C GLY A 202 -11.44 -15.10 -11.92
N ILE A 203 -12.01 -13.94 -12.30
CA ILE A 203 -13.44 -13.76 -12.61
C ILE A 203 -13.70 -13.43 -14.09
N LEU A 204 -12.63 -13.24 -14.87
CA LEU A 204 -12.71 -12.79 -16.27
C LEU A 204 -12.59 -13.93 -17.30
N GLU A 205 -12.18 -15.13 -16.86
CA GLU A 205 -12.05 -16.29 -17.74
C GLU A 205 -13.37 -16.61 -18.45
N GLY A 206 -13.31 -16.76 -19.76
CA GLY A 206 -14.50 -17.00 -20.61
C GLY A 206 -15.45 -15.82 -20.77
N GLN A 207 -15.22 -14.69 -20.11
CA GLN A 207 -16.09 -13.50 -20.14
C GLN A 207 -15.65 -12.45 -21.16
N ILE A 208 -14.35 -12.40 -21.51
CA ILE A 208 -13.78 -11.39 -22.38
C ILE A 208 -12.81 -11.98 -23.41
N SER A 209 -12.65 -11.28 -24.54
CA SER A 209 -11.64 -11.64 -25.55
C SER A 209 -10.22 -11.27 -25.09
N HIS A 210 -9.21 -11.90 -25.70
CA HIS A 210 -7.79 -11.64 -25.41
C HIS A 210 -7.44 -10.14 -25.54
N MET A 211 -7.94 -9.47 -26.58
CA MET A 211 -7.70 -8.04 -26.80
C MET A 211 -8.34 -7.18 -25.70
N MET A 212 -9.57 -7.49 -25.30
CA MET A 212 -10.23 -6.77 -24.20
C MET A 212 -9.52 -7.01 -22.87
N ALA A 213 -9.00 -8.22 -22.64
CA ALA A 213 -8.20 -8.52 -21.45
C ALA A 213 -6.92 -7.65 -21.39
N ALA A 214 -6.21 -7.50 -22.51
CA ALA A 214 -5.01 -6.64 -22.56
C ALA A 214 -5.33 -5.16 -22.30
N ILE A 215 -6.45 -4.65 -22.86
CA ILE A 215 -6.89 -3.26 -22.62
C ILE A 215 -7.31 -3.06 -21.16
N LEU A 216 -8.09 -3.98 -20.61
CA LEU A 216 -8.54 -3.91 -19.22
C LEU A 216 -7.34 -4.00 -18.25
N LEU A 217 -6.37 -4.87 -18.53
CA LEU A 217 -5.13 -4.94 -17.76
C LEU A 217 -4.34 -3.62 -17.85
N ALA A 218 -4.33 -2.96 -18.99
CA ALA A 218 -3.69 -1.65 -19.14
C ALA A 218 -4.38 -0.58 -18.29
N LEU A 219 -5.71 -0.57 -18.23
CA LEU A 219 -6.45 0.34 -17.36
C LEU A 219 -6.12 0.08 -15.89
N TYR A 220 -6.03 -1.17 -15.45
CA TYR A 220 -5.59 -1.48 -14.09
C TYR A 220 -4.13 -1.08 -13.86
N ALA A 221 -3.21 -1.47 -14.74
CA ALA A 221 -1.77 -1.21 -14.56
C ALA A 221 -1.43 0.29 -14.47
N PHE A 222 -2.04 1.12 -15.31
CA PHE A 222 -1.86 2.58 -15.28
C PHE A 222 -2.74 3.26 -14.24
N GLY A 223 -3.92 2.73 -13.95
CA GLY A 223 -4.82 3.22 -12.92
C GLY A 223 -4.28 3.02 -11.51
N ILE A 224 -3.54 1.94 -11.26
CA ILE A 224 -2.85 1.68 -9.99
C ILE A 224 -1.58 2.57 -9.88
N GLY A 225 -1.77 3.87 -9.86
CA GLY A 225 -0.69 4.85 -9.82
C GLY A 225 0.30 4.66 -8.66
N LYS A 226 -0.16 4.08 -7.52
CA LYS A 226 0.71 3.78 -6.36
C LYS A 226 1.79 2.74 -6.66
N ALA A 227 1.63 1.90 -7.68
CA ALA A 227 2.68 0.99 -8.14
C ALA A 227 3.87 1.73 -8.78
N ALA A 228 3.72 3.03 -9.07
CA ALA A 228 4.74 3.90 -9.63
C ALA A 228 5.37 3.38 -10.94
N LEU A 229 4.60 2.65 -11.74
CA LEU A 229 5.01 2.21 -13.08
C LEU A 229 5.19 3.42 -14.00
N MET A 230 6.19 3.43 -14.85
CA MET A 230 6.37 4.52 -15.81
C MET A 230 5.24 4.49 -16.86
N PRO A 231 4.67 5.65 -17.21
CA PRO A 231 5.09 7.04 -16.92
C PRO A 231 4.53 7.65 -15.62
N PHE A 232 3.67 6.97 -14.85
CA PHE A 232 2.98 7.50 -13.66
C PHE A 232 3.83 7.51 -12.37
N HIS A 233 5.15 7.42 -12.46
CA HIS A 233 6.10 7.32 -11.34
C HIS A 233 6.45 8.65 -10.66
N ARG A 234 6.22 9.81 -11.32
CA ARG A 234 6.77 11.13 -10.90
C ARG A 234 6.30 11.62 -9.53
N TRP A 235 5.19 11.12 -9.03
CA TRP A 235 4.68 11.46 -7.71
C TRP A 235 5.63 11.00 -6.58
N LEU A 236 6.34 9.86 -6.77
CA LEU A 236 7.17 9.28 -5.71
C LEU A 236 8.41 10.15 -5.40
N PRO A 237 9.23 10.58 -6.39
CA PRO A 237 10.28 11.57 -6.12
C PRO A 237 9.73 12.92 -5.63
N ALA A 238 8.58 13.38 -6.11
CA ALA A 238 7.96 14.63 -5.68
C ALA A 238 7.53 14.59 -4.20
N ALA A 239 7.13 13.43 -3.68
CA ALA A 239 6.76 13.23 -2.28
C ALA A 239 7.97 13.17 -1.32
N MET A 240 9.22 13.12 -1.81
CA MET A 240 10.42 13.06 -0.96
C MET A 240 10.71 14.33 -0.16
N VAL A 241 9.95 15.40 -0.35
CA VAL A 241 9.96 16.62 0.48
C VAL A 241 9.41 16.36 1.90
N ALA A 242 8.64 15.31 2.08
CA ALA A 242 8.06 14.89 3.37
C ALA A 242 9.14 14.60 4.42
N PRO A 243 8.82 14.69 5.73
CA PRO A 243 9.69 14.19 6.79
C PRO A 243 10.09 12.74 6.58
N THR A 244 11.31 12.36 6.99
CA THR A 244 11.83 11.02 6.67
C THR A 244 11.01 9.85 7.21
N PRO A 245 10.35 9.90 8.40
CA PRO A 245 9.46 8.83 8.83
C PRO A 245 8.31 8.54 7.83
N VAL A 246 7.81 9.57 7.13
CA VAL A 246 6.82 9.40 6.04
C VAL A 246 7.43 8.62 4.88
N SER A 247 8.65 8.99 4.47
CA SER A 247 9.35 8.28 3.39
C SER A 247 9.67 6.84 3.79
N ALA A 248 10.01 6.58 5.05
CA ALA A 248 10.38 5.27 5.56
C ALA A 248 9.18 4.31 5.59
N LEU A 249 8.04 4.69 6.17
CA LEU A 249 6.90 3.78 6.24
C LEU A 249 5.94 3.93 5.04
N LEU A 250 5.50 5.15 4.76
CA LEU A 250 4.44 5.34 3.77
C LEU A 250 4.94 5.11 2.34
N HIS A 251 6.11 5.67 2.00
CA HIS A 251 6.64 5.53 0.65
C HIS A 251 7.51 4.28 0.42
N ALA A 252 7.98 3.61 1.49
CA ALA A 252 8.72 2.35 1.33
C ALA A 252 7.86 1.12 1.61
N VAL A 253 6.84 1.22 2.46
CA VAL A 253 6.06 0.07 2.95
C VAL A 253 4.57 0.20 2.65
N ALA A 254 3.88 1.28 3.05
CA ALA A 254 2.42 1.35 3.00
C ALA A 254 1.90 1.74 1.62
N VAL A 255 2.15 2.98 1.14
CA VAL A 255 1.54 3.52 -0.09
C VAL A 255 1.98 2.75 -1.34
N VAL A 256 3.30 2.58 -1.53
CA VAL A 256 3.82 1.89 -2.71
C VAL A 256 3.51 0.40 -2.69
N LYS A 257 3.47 -0.20 -1.48
CA LYS A 257 3.11 -1.62 -1.36
C LYS A 257 1.62 -1.85 -1.59
N ALA A 258 0.74 -0.92 -1.16
CA ALA A 258 -0.66 -0.96 -1.53
C ALA A 258 -0.83 -0.96 -3.06
N GLY A 259 0.00 -0.22 -3.81
CA GLY A 259 -0.01 -0.25 -5.27
C GLY A 259 0.35 -1.62 -5.85
N VAL A 260 1.51 -2.16 -5.52
CA VAL A 260 1.94 -3.46 -6.05
C VAL A 260 1.14 -4.63 -5.47
N PHE A 261 0.63 -4.52 -4.26
CA PHE A 261 -0.33 -5.46 -3.67
C PHE A 261 -1.62 -5.51 -4.49
N THR A 262 -2.17 -4.33 -4.84
CA THR A 262 -3.35 -4.24 -5.73
C THR A 262 -3.06 -4.85 -7.09
N MET A 263 -1.85 -4.65 -7.62
CA MET A 263 -1.44 -5.26 -8.90
C MET A 263 -1.37 -6.79 -8.82
N LEU A 264 -0.84 -7.33 -7.71
CA LEU A 264 -0.85 -8.78 -7.43
C LEU A 264 -2.29 -9.30 -7.32
N LYS A 265 -3.16 -8.62 -6.55
CA LYS A 265 -4.58 -8.98 -6.41
C LYS A 265 -5.30 -9.00 -7.75
N VAL A 266 -5.10 -7.98 -8.58
CA VAL A 266 -5.70 -7.92 -9.92
C VAL A 266 -5.22 -9.08 -10.79
N GLY A 267 -3.93 -9.36 -10.83
CA GLY A 267 -3.40 -10.47 -11.62
C GLY A 267 -3.89 -11.84 -11.16
N ILE A 268 -3.98 -12.07 -9.85
CA ILE A 268 -4.34 -13.38 -9.27
C ILE A 268 -5.84 -13.62 -9.28
N TYR A 269 -6.65 -12.63 -8.84
CA TYR A 269 -8.05 -12.84 -8.48
C TYR A 269 -9.06 -12.18 -9.42
N ILE A 270 -8.65 -11.19 -10.21
CA ILE A 270 -9.52 -10.59 -11.24
C ILE A 270 -9.28 -11.26 -12.58
N PHE A 271 -8.02 -11.32 -13.03
CA PHE A 271 -7.69 -11.97 -14.30
C PHE A 271 -7.52 -13.48 -14.16
N GLY A 272 -6.79 -13.94 -13.15
CA GLY A 272 -6.30 -15.32 -13.06
C GLY A 272 -4.98 -15.51 -13.80
N ILE A 273 -4.05 -16.22 -13.17
CA ILE A 273 -2.70 -16.42 -13.71
C ILE A 273 -2.73 -17.28 -14.97
N ASP A 274 -3.54 -18.35 -14.97
CA ASP A 274 -3.67 -19.25 -16.11
C ASP A 274 -4.31 -18.52 -17.32
N PHE A 275 -5.36 -17.72 -17.08
CA PHE A 275 -5.97 -16.90 -18.11
C PHE A 275 -5.01 -15.86 -18.71
N LEU A 276 -4.18 -15.22 -17.90
CA LEU A 276 -3.13 -14.29 -18.39
C LEU A 276 -2.09 -15.02 -19.23
N ALA A 277 -1.67 -16.22 -18.81
CA ALA A 277 -0.71 -17.05 -19.52
C ALA A 277 -1.25 -17.53 -20.87
N GLU A 278 -2.51 -18.01 -20.92
CA GLU A 278 -3.14 -18.50 -22.14
C GLU A 278 -3.41 -17.38 -23.16
N THR A 279 -3.83 -16.21 -22.67
CA THR A 279 -4.19 -15.09 -23.55
C THR A 279 -3.01 -14.25 -24.01
N GLY A 280 -1.86 -14.32 -23.31
CA GLY A 280 -0.73 -13.39 -23.53
C GLY A 280 -1.09 -11.91 -23.27
N ALA A 281 -2.19 -11.65 -22.54
CA ALA A 281 -2.68 -10.30 -22.30
C ALA A 281 -1.71 -9.43 -21.49
N SER A 282 -0.78 -10.03 -20.77
CA SER A 282 0.25 -9.38 -19.96
C SER A 282 1.61 -9.20 -20.65
N ASP A 283 1.82 -9.67 -21.89
CA ASP A 283 3.13 -9.63 -22.56
C ASP A 283 3.69 -8.23 -22.71
N TRP A 284 2.84 -7.27 -23.08
CA TRP A 284 3.23 -5.86 -23.17
C TRP A 284 3.72 -5.29 -21.83
N LEU A 285 3.15 -5.76 -20.71
CA LEU A 285 3.47 -5.31 -19.36
C LEU A 285 4.86 -5.80 -18.91
N ILE A 286 5.32 -6.96 -19.42
CA ILE A 286 6.69 -7.46 -19.23
C ILE A 286 7.70 -6.42 -19.73
N TRP A 287 7.52 -5.94 -20.96
CA TRP A 287 8.43 -4.96 -21.56
C TRP A 287 8.39 -3.60 -20.85
N LEU A 288 7.20 -3.15 -20.47
CA LEU A 288 7.04 -1.89 -19.73
C LEU A 288 7.67 -1.97 -18.34
N ALA A 289 7.49 -3.09 -17.64
CA ALA A 289 8.10 -3.31 -16.33
C ALA A 289 9.62 -3.39 -16.45
N ALA A 290 10.16 -4.14 -17.42
CA ALA A 290 11.59 -4.23 -17.68
C ALA A 290 12.20 -2.86 -18.02
N TYR A 291 11.55 -2.07 -18.88
CA TYR A 291 11.95 -0.69 -19.16
C TYR A 291 11.97 0.16 -17.89
N SER A 292 10.92 0.09 -17.06
CA SER A 292 10.82 0.86 -15.82
C SER A 292 11.93 0.48 -14.81
N ILE A 293 12.30 -0.81 -14.74
CA ILE A 293 13.40 -1.30 -13.90
C ILE A 293 14.71 -0.63 -14.31
N ILE A 294 15.05 -0.69 -15.60
CA ILE A 294 16.33 -0.20 -16.12
C ILE A 294 16.37 1.33 -16.03
N ALA A 295 15.35 2.00 -16.57
CA ALA A 295 15.29 3.46 -16.61
C ALA A 295 15.36 4.08 -15.22
N ALA A 296 14.57 3.56 -14.24
CA ALA A 296 14.60 4.05 -12.87
C ALA A 296 15.93 3.79 -12.17
N SER A 297 16.59 2.65 -12.43
CA SER A 297 17.91 2.34 -11.88
C SER A 297 18.98 3.30 -12.40
N VAL A 298 18.99 3.58 -13.70
CA VAL A 298 19.94 4.54 -14.33
C VAL A 298 19.71 5.94 -13.74
N VAL A 299 18.46 6.40 -13.63
CA VAL A 299 18.16 7.70 -13.03
C VAL A 299 18.57 7.74 -11.54
N ALA A 300 18.38 6.65 -10.77
CA ALA A 300 18.82 6.58 -9.39
C ALA A 300 20.32 6.82 -9.23
N MET A 301 21.15 6.29 -10.15
CA MET A 301 22.62 6.49 -10.13
C MET A 301 23.04 7.95 -10.35
N THR A 302 22.21 8.74 -11.02
CA THR A 302 22.49 10.16 -11.30
C THR A 302 22.05 11.14 -10.20
N LYS A 303 21.37 10.66 -9.15
CA LYS A 303 20.84 11.51 -8.08
C LYS A 303 21.81 11.67 -6.92
N ASP A 304 22.18 12.90 -6.59
CA ASP A 304 23.02 13.20 -5.42
C ASP A 304 22.24 13.15 -4.12
N ASN A 305 20.99 13.63 -4.11
CA ASN A 305 20.13 13.59 -2.94
C ASN A 305 19.75 12.15 -2.60
N LEU A 306 20.08 11.69 -1.37
CA LEU A 306 19.86 10.31 -0.91
C LEU A 306 18.39 9.90 -0.98
N LYS A 307 17.46 10.75 -0.57
CA LYS A 307 16.02 10.43 -0.61
C LYS A 307 15.51 10.30 -2.06
N ALA A 308 15.98 11.18 -2.96
CA ALA A 308 15.62 11.09 -4.38
C ALA A 308 16.21 9.82 -5.02
N ARG A 309 17.46 9.46 -4.70
CA ARG A 309 18.10 8.21 -5.14
C ARG A 309 17.30 7.00 -4.67
N LEU A 310 16.91 6.97 -3.39
CA LEU A 310 16.10 5.90 -2.81
C LEU A 310 14.71 5.82 -3.45
N ALA A 311 14.10 6.95 -3.83
CA ALA A 311 12.81 6.97 -4.52
C ALA A 311 12.89 6.31 -5.90
N TYR A 312 13.86 6.68 -6.73
CA TYR A 312 14.04 6.05 -8.05
C TYR A 312 14.42 4.57 -7.95
N SER A 313 15.29 4.22 -6.98
CA SER A 313 15.56 2.82 -6.69
C SER A 313 14.31 2.07 -6.23
N THR A 314 13.36 2.72 -5.54
CA THR A 314 12.07 2.12 -5.18
C THR A 314 11.22 1.88 -6.42
N ILE A 315 11.13 2.83 -7.36
CA ILE A 315 10.39 2.66 -8.63
C ILE A 315 10.88 1.40 -9.36
N SER A 316 12.21 1.24 -9.48
CA SER A 316 12.79 0.03 -10.06
C SER A 316 12.34 -1.24 -9.35
N GLN A 317 12.41 -1.28 -8.02
CA GLN A 317 12.06 -2.46 -7.22
C GLN A 317 10.54 -2.79 -7.25
N LEU A 318 9.67 -1.79 -7.33
CA LEU A 318 8.23 -2.01 -7.51
C LEU A 318 7.92 -2.62 -8.89
N SER A 319 8.69 -2.20 -9.90
CA SER A 319 8.55 -2.74 -11.24
C SER A 319 8.97 -4.22 -11.34
N TYR A 320 9.87 -4.73 -10.46
CA TYR A 320 10.13 -6.17 -10.33
C TYR A 320 8.89 -6.94 -9.86
N ILE A 321 8.12 -6.38 -8.92
CA ILE A 321 6.89 -7.02 -8.45
C ILE A 321 5.84 -7.04 -9.58
N THR A 322 5.70 -5.93 -10.30
CA THR A 322 4.83 -5.85 -11.49
C THR A 322 5.26 -6.83 -12.58
N LEU A 323 6.57 -6.98 -12.80
CA LEU A 323 7.11 -7.98 -13.72
C LEU A 323 6.74 -9.40 -13.28
N GLY A 324 6.81 -9.70 -11.97
CA GLY A 324 6.38 -10.98 -11.41
C GLY A 324 4.93 -11.34 -11.73
N VAL A 325 4.02 -10.35 -11.69
CA VAL A 325 2.62 -10.53 -12.12
C VAL A 325 2.54 -10.72 -13.65
N ALA A 326 3.27 -9.88 -14.40
CA ALA A 326 3.22 -9.88 -15.86
C ALA A 326 3.74 -11.19 -16.50
N LEU A 327 4.64 -11.89 -15.82
CA LEU A 327 5.13 -13.21 -16.24
C LEU A 327 4.05 -14.30 -16.22
N ALA A 328 2.90 -14.04 -15.60
CA ALA A 328 1.75 -14.94 -15.52
C ALA A 328 2.14 -16.37 -15.11
N THR A 329 2.99 -16.50 -14.10
CA THR A 329 3.40 -17.79 -13.54
C THR A 329 3.28 -17.80 -12.03
N SER A 330 2.96 -18.95 -11.43
CA SER A 330 2.89 -19.09 -9.96
C SER A 330 4.20 -18.67 -9.27
N MET A 331 5.35 -19.00 -9.87
CA MET A 331 6.66 -18.61 -9.36
C MET A 331 6.91 -17.11 -9.47
N GLY A 332 6.42 -16.44 -10.54
CA GLY A 332 6.50 -15.00 -10.73
C GLY A 332 5.71 -14.26 -9.64
N VAL A 333 4.49 -14.70 -9.37
CA VAL A 333 3.62 -14.15 -8.32
C VAL A 333 4.21 -14.36 -6.93
N MET A 334 4.68 -15.57 -6.63
CA MET A 334 5.34 -15.89 -5.36
C MET A 334 6.60 -15.03 -5.17
N GLY A 335 7.43 -14.93 -6.21
CA GLY A 335 8.62 -14.07 -6.22
C GLY A 335 8.28 -12.61 -5.99
N GLY A 336 7.21 -12.11 -6.62
CA GLY A 336 6.69 -10.75 -6.43
C GLY A 336 6.25 -10.48 -4.98
N GLY A 337 5.50 -11.41 -4.39
CA GLY A 337 5.06 -11.34 -2.98
C GLY A 337 6.23 -11.35 -2.00
N LEU A 338 7.19 -12.25 -2.16
CA LEU A 338 8.40 -12.31 -1.33
C LEU A 338 9.28 -11.07 -1.53
N HIS A 339 9.41 -10.58 -2.77
CA HIS A 339 10.16 -9.36 -3.06
C HIS A 339 9.49 -8.13 -2.42
N MET A 340 8.17 -8.10 -2.29
CA MET A 340 7.46 -7.05 -1.57
C MET A 340 7.96 -6.94 -0.12
N VAL A 341 8.16 -8.06 0.58
CA VAL A 341 8.64 -8.11 1.97
C VAL A 341 10.11 -7.72 2.07
N THR A 342 10.98 -8.38 1.32
CA THR A 342 12.43 -8.14 1.39
C THR A 342 12.80 -6.71 1.01
N HIS A 343 12.14 -6.16 -0.02
CA HIS A 343 12.33 -4.77 -0.41
C HIS A 343 11.81 -3.80 0.66
N ALA A 344 10.69 -4.09 1.34
CA ALA A 344 10.18 -3.23 2.41
C ALA A 344 11.20 -3.13 3.57
N MET A 345 11.73 -4.27 4.03
CA MET A 345 12.73 -4.33 5.11
C MET A 345 14.00 -3.57 4.72
N GLY A 346 14.52 -3.78 3.52
CA GLY A 346 15.73 -3.07 3.07
C GLY A 346 15.52 -1.57 2.92
N LYS A 347 14.37 -1.15 2.35
CA LYS A 347 14.11 0.28 2.11
C LYS A 347 13.80 1.06 3.36
N ILE A 348 13.04 0.51 4.30
CA ILE A 348 12.75 1.20 5.55
C ILE A 348 14.04 1.50 6.30
N THR A 349 14.97 0.54 6.36
CA THR A 349 16.28 0.70 6.97
C THR A 349 17.08 1.81 6.29
N LEU A 350 17.18 1.80 4.97
CA LEU A 350 17.92 2.83 4.21
C LEU A 350 17.32 4.23 4.37
N PHE A 351 15.99 4.38 4.41
CA PHE A 351 15.36 5.66 4.67
C PHE A 351 15.59 6.13 6.10
N MET A 352 15.54 5.24 7.09
CA MET A 352 15.84 5.59 8.49
C MET A 352 17.29 6.05 8.64
N CYS A 353 18.26 5.36 8.02
CA CYS A 353 19.65 5.79 8.00
C CYS A 353 19.81 7.18 7.35
N ALA A 354 19.19 7.42 6.19
CA ALA A 354 19.23 8.73 5.53
C ALA A 354 18.64 9.84 6.41
N GLY A 355 17.57 9.57 7.15
CA GLY A 355 16.98 10.53 8.08
C GLY A 355 17.84 10.76 9.32
N SER A 356 18.50 9.74 9.85
CA SER A 356 19.43 9.89 10.97
C SER A 356 20.63 10.75 10.58
N ILE A 357 21.17 10.55 9.37
CA ILE A 357 22.23 11.41 8.81
C ILE A 357 21.72 12.86 8.73
N TYR A 358 20.50 13.07 8.22
CA TYR A 358 19.92 14.42 8.11
C TYR A 358 19.76 15.10 9.48
N VAL A 359 19.29 14.38 10.52
CA VAL A 359 19.13 14.93 11.88
C VAL A 359 20.46 15.43 12.45
N VAL A 360 21.56 14.70 12.17
CA VAL A 360 22.89 15.04 12.71
C VAL A 360 23.59 16.11 11.89
N THR A 361 23.47 16.06 10.56
CA THR A 361 24.29 16.91 9.66
C THR A 361 23.53 18.10 9.08
N HIS A 362 22.19 18.04 9.07
CA HIS A 362 21.29 18.99 8.38
C HIS A 362 21.60 19.18 6.89
N LYS A 363 22.22 18.16 6.26
CA LYS A 363 22.58 18.12 4.84
C LYS A 363 21.79 17.09 4.07
#